data_e8e6ff03638e2fa12605608a19f9f3d8
#
_entry.id   e8e6ff03638e2fa12605608a19f9f3d8
#
_cell.length_a   1.000
_cell.length_b   1.000
_cell.length_c   1.000
_cell.angle_alpha   90.00
_cell.angle_beta   90.00
_cell.angle_gamma   90.00
#
_symmetry.space_group_name_H-M   'P 1'
#
loop_
_entity.id
_entity.type
_entity.pdbx_description
1 polymer ?
#
loop_
_entity_poly.entity_id
_entity_poly.type
_entity_poly.pdbx_seq_one_letter_code
_entity_poly.pdbx_strand_id
1 'polypeptide(L)'
;MRPLRNFKTNQCCHLISRIANRAFFLNDEEKTRFVERLWRVATFSCVEVLAYCFMSNHFHILVYVPDPRELSDDELLARIRALCSGTALAKIEKEWELLGKIGGVNGRGRFRKRYLRRMWSASEFMKTLKQTATMSYNGRRVHTGTDRKSVV
;
A
#
# COMPACT_ATOMS: atom_id res chain seq x y z
N MET A 1 -19.43 -16.83 9.98
CA MET A 1 -18.69 -15.55 10.11
C MET A 1 -17.22 -15.86 10.34
N ARG A 2 -16.33 -15.43 9.46
CA ARG A 2 -14.90 -15.55 9.73
C ARG A 2 -14.54 -14.59 10.85
N PRO A 3 -13.89 -15.04 11.93
CA PRO A 3 -13.47 -14.11 12.97
C PRO A 3 -12.53 -13.08 12.39
N LEU A 4 -12.75 -11.81 12.75
CA LEU A 4 -11.83 -10.72 12.42
C LEU A 4 -10.45 -11.08 12.97
N ARG A 5 -9.46 -11.15 12.09
CA ARG A 5 -8.06 -11.33 12.51
C ARG A 5 -7.60 -10.02 13.15
N ASN A 6 -7.67 -9.95 14.47
CA ASN A 6 -7.07 -8.86 15.24
C ASN A 6 -5.55 -9.04 15.24
N PHE A 7 -4.89 -8.45 14.24
CA PHE A 7 -3.44 -8.32 14.28
C PHE A 7 -3.08 -7.23 15.29
N LYS A 8 -2.44 -7.66 16.35
CA LYS A 8 -1.91 -6.74 17.38
C LYS A 8 -0.65 -6.07 16.85
N THR A 9 -0.30 -4.93 17.43
CA THR A 9 0.98 -4.27 17.23
C THR A 9 2.08 -4.91 18.09
N ASN A 10 3.32 -4.50 17.91
CA ASN A 10 4.51 -5.01 18.59
C ASN A 10 4.68 -6.54 18.44
N GLN A 11 4.42 -7.05 17.24
CA GLN A 11 4.58 -8.47 16.94
C GLN A 11 4.88 -8.73 15.47
N CYS A 12 5.41 -9.91 15.20
CA CYS A 12 5.57 -10.43 13.86
C CYS A 12 4.29 -11.07 13.37
N CYS A 13 3.97 -10.84 12.09
CA CYS A 13 2.84 -11.41 11.41
C CYS A 13 3.29 -12.12 10.14
N HIS A 14 2.89 -13.35 9.97
CA HIS A 14 3.05 -14.08 8.72
C HIS A 14 1.81 -13.90 7.86
N LEU A 15 1.97 -13.22 6.74
CA LEU A 15 0.91 -12.88 5.81
C LEU A 15 1.00 -13.77 4.57
N ILE A 16 -0.13 -14.32 4.16
CA ILE A 16 -0.23 -15.18 2.99
C ILE A 16 -1.37 -14.65 2.12
N SER A 17 -1.14 -14.53 0.83
CA SER A 17 -2.19 -14.19 -0.12
C SER A 17 -2.07 -14.98 -1.40
N ARG A 18 -3.20 -15.47 -1.89
CA ARG A 18 -3.31 -15.99 -3.25
C ARG A 18 -3.31 -14.85 -4.25
N ILE A 19 -2.79 -15.14 -5.42
CA ILE A 19 -2.79 -14.21 -6.54
C ILE A 19 -3.93 -14.61 -7.46
N ALA A 20 -4.91 -13.72 -7.58
CA ALA A 20 -6.10 -13.95 -8.40
C ALA A 20 -5.75 -14.10 -9.89
N ASN A 21 -4.65 -13.51 -10.33
CA ASN A 21 -4.19 -13.56 -11.71
C ASN A 21 -2.81 -14.22 -11.76
N ARG A 22 -2.76 -15.48 -12.18
CA ARG A 22 -1.52 -16.29 -12.28
C ARG A 22 -0.44 -15.62 -13.14
N ALA A 23 -0.82 -14.75 -14.06
CA ALA A 23 0.09 -14.01 -14.92
C ALA A 23 0.99 -13.00 -14.15
N PHE A 24 0.65 -12.68 -12.91
CA PHE A 24 1.33 -11.67 -12.10
C PHE A 24 2.78 -12.02 -11.75
N PHE A 25 3.10 -13.31 -11.63
CA PHE A 25 4.45 -13.79 -11.24
C PHE A 25 5.12 -14.66 -12.28
N LEU A 26 4.64 -14.64 -13.52
CA LEU A 26 5.23 -15.46 -14.58
C LEU A 26 6.55 -14.92 -15.13
N ASN A 27 6.85 -13.62 -14.90
CA ASN A 27 8.13 -13.08 -15.32
C ASN A 27 8.85 -12.33 -14.19
N ASP A 28 10.16 -12.27 -14.29
CA ASP A 28 11.02 -11.66 -13.28
C ASP A 28 10.82 -10.13 -13.16
N GLU A 29 10.41 -9.48 -14.25
CA GLU A 29 10.12 -8.06 -14.27
C GLU A 29 8.92 -7.71 -13.38
N GLU A 30 7.84 -8.49 -13.45
CA GLU A 30 6.67 -8.30 -12.59
C GLU A 30 6.97 -8.58 -11.12
N LYS A 31 7.81 -9.60 -10.84
CA LYS A 31 8.31 -9.86 -9.48
C LYS A 31 9.10 -8.68 -8.94
N THR A 32 10.00 -8.12 -9.73
CA THR A 32 10.81 -6.96 -9.34
C THR A 32 9.92 -5.76 -9.03
N ARG A 33 8.95 -5.46 -9.89
CA ARG A 33 7.98 -4.38 -9.66
C ARG A 33 7.14 -4.61 -8.40
N PHE A 34 6.77 -5.85 -8.14
CA PHE A 34 6.04 -6.18 -6.91
C PHE A 34 6.89 -5.96 -5.66
N VAL A 35 8.17 -6.33 -5.69
CA VAL A 35 9.11 -6.09 -4.58
C VAL A 35 9.31 -4.60 -4.34
N GLU A 36 9.50 -3.80 -5.38
CA GLU A 36 9.58 -2.34 -5.25
C GLU A 36 8.31 -1.78 -4.59
N ARG A 37 7.15 -2.26 -5.00
CA ARG A 37 5.88 -1.88 -4.40
C ARG A 37 5.77 -2.31 -2.95
N LEU A 38 6.21 -3.50 -2.63
CA LEU A 38 6.24 -4.03 -1.26
C LEU A 38 6.97 -3.07 -0.31
N TRP A 39 8.14 -2.59 -0.70
CA TRP A 39 8.93 -1.65 0.10
C TRP A 39 8.27 -0.27 0.21
N ARG A 40 7.67 0.23 -0.86
CA ARG A 40 6.94 1.50 -0.83
C ARG A 40 5.72 1.44 0.10
N VAL A 41 4.96 0.36 0.02
CA VAL A 41 3.80 0.15 0.91
C VAL A 41 4.24 -0.04 2.36
N ALA A 42 5.32 -0.77 2.61
CA ALA A 42 5.87 -0.94 3.96
C ALA A 42 6.29 0.40 4.58
N THR A 43 6.97 1.24 3.81
CA THR A 43 7.37 2.59 4.24
C THR A 43 6.13 3.43 4.60
N PHE A 44 5.12 3.44 3.75
CA PHE A 44 3.87 4.15 4.03
C PHE A 44 3.17 3.59 5.27
N SER A 45 3.05 2.28 5.39
CA SER A 45 2.28 1.61 6.44
C SER A 45 2.96 1.57 7.81
N CYS A 46 4.18 2.06 7.95
CA CYS A 46 4.99 1.93 9.17
C CYS A 46 5.16 0.45 9.60
N VAL A 47 5.33 -0.43 8.63
CA VAL A 47 5.51 -1.87 8.82
C VAL A 47 6.89 -2.27 8.33
N GLU A 48 7.57 -3.13 9.05
CA GLU A 48 8.89 -3.65 8.68
C GLU A 48 8.76 -5.01 8.00
N VAL A 49 9.26 -5.12 6.77
CA VAL A 49 9.31 -6.40 6.05
C VAL A 49 10.57 -7.15 6.47
N LEU A 50 10.41 -8.31 7.07
CA LEU A 50 11.51 -9.16 7.54
C LEU A 50 11.92 -10.19 6.51
N ALA A 51 10.97 -10.77 5.79
CA ALA A 51 11.20 -11.74 4.74
C ALA A 51 10.00 -11.82 3.79
N TYR A 52 10.24 -12.27 2.58
CA TYR A 52 9.17 -12.56 1.62
C TYR A 52 9.56 -13.71 0.70
N CYS A 53 8.54 -14.39 0.19
CA CYS A 53 8.70 -15.47 -0.79
C CYS A 53 7.53 -15.43 -1.79
N PHE A 54 7.86 -15.46 -3.08
CA PHE A 54 6.87 -15.52 -4.15
C PHE A 54 6.84 -16.90 -4.76
N MET A 55 5.66 -17.51 -4.76
CA MET A 55 5.37 -18.76 -5.42
C MET A 55 4.49 -18.52 -6.64
N SER A 56 4.26 -19.54 -7.45
CA SER A 56 3.53 -19.40 -8.73
C SER A 56 2.08 -18.90 -8.56
N ASN A 57 1.43 -19.16 -7.44
CA ASN A 57 0.02 -18.87 -7.21
C ASN A 57 -0.26 -18.13 -5.91
N HIS A 58 0.73 -17.90 -5.07
CA HIS A 58 0.60 -17.19 -3.81
C HIS A 58 1.94 -16.59 -3.37
N PHE A 59 1.89 -15.72 -2.39
CA PHE A 59 3.08 -15.16 -1.77
C PHE A 59 2.99 -15.16 -0.25
N HIS A 60 4.15 -15.19 0.37
CA HIS A 60 4.33 -15.10 1.81
C HIS A 60 5.13 -13.86 2.15
N ILE A 61 4.72 -13.13 3.16
CA ILE A 61 5.45 -11.97 3.69
C ILE A 61 5.46 -12.08 5.21
N LEU A 62 6.65 -12.03 5.79
CA LEU A 62 6.81 -11.89 7.23
C LEU A 62 7.07 -10.43 7.55
N VAL A 63 6.22 -9.85 8.37
CA VAL A 63 6.32 -8.44 8.77
C VAL A 63 6.35 -8.30 10.28
N TYR A 64 7.04 -7.26 10.74
CA TYR A 64 6.92 -6.77 12.10
C TYR A 64 6.08 -5.48 12.09
N VAL A 65 5.08 -5.41 12.94
CA VAL A 65 4.21 -4.25 13.08
C VAL A 65 4.54 -3.56 14.41
N PRO A 66 5.30 -2.46 14.40
CA PRO A 66 5.62 -1.74 15.63
C PRO A 66 4.40 -1.08 16.24
N ASP A 67 4.50 -0.68 17.50
CA ASP A 67 3.46 0.12 18.13
C ASP A 67 3.31 1.48 17.44
N PRO A 68 2.08 2.00 17.33
CA PRO A 68 1.83 3.32 16.80
C PRO A 68 2.57 4.40 17.58
N ARG A 69 3.10 5.38 16.87
CA ARG A 69 3.69 6.58 17.44
C ARG A 69 3.17 7.83 16.73
N GLU A 70 3.34 8.95 17.34
CA GLU A 70 3.04 10.21 16.69
C GLU A 70 4.03 10.47 15.54
N LEU A 71 3.49 10.90 14.41
CA LEU A 71 4.26 11.34 13.24
C LEU A 71 4.16 12.85 13.11
N SER A 72 5.28 13.51 12.83
CA SER A 72 5.25 14.90 12.40
C SER A 72 4.56 15.05 11.04
N ASP A 73 4.19 16.26 10.67
CA ASP A 73 3.63 16.55 9.35
C ASP A 73 4.59 16.18 8.22
N ASP A 74 5.88 16.46 8.38
CA ASP A 74 6.90 16.12 7.41
C ASP A 74 7.09 14.61 7.26
N GLU A 75 7.09 13.87 8.36
CA GLU A 75 7.14 12.41 8.34
C GLU A 75 5.92 11.80 7.65
N LEU A 76 4.72 12.32 7.95
CA LEU A 76 3.49 11.85 7.32
C LEU A 76 3.52 12.08 5.81
N LEU A 77 3.90 13.28 5.37
CA LEU A 77 3.99 13.59 3.95
C LEU A 77 5.08 12.76 3.24
N ALA A 78 6.23 12.55 3.89
CA ALA A 78 7.29 11.69 3.34
C ALA A 78 6.80 10.26 3.10
N ARG A 79 6.01 9.71 4.03
CA ARG A 79 5.40 8.38 3.87
C ARG A 79 4.35 8.33 2.77
N ILE A 80 3.53 9.36 2.63
CA ILE A 80 2.56 9.48 1.54
C ILE A 80 3.30 9.55 0.19
N ARG A 81 4.39 10.30 0.09
CA ARG A 81 5.24 10.38 -1.12
C ARG A 81 5.90 9.04 -1.48
N ALA A 82 6.21 8.21 -0.49
CA ALA A 82 6.72 6.87 -0.76
C ALA A 82 5.67 6.00 -1.47
N LEU A 83 4.39 6.17 -1.16
CA LEU A 83 3.29 5.39 -1.76
C LEU A 83 2.77 5.98 -3.07
N CYS A 84 2.59 7.29 -3.14
CA CYS A 84 1.93 8.00 -4.22
C CYS A 84 2.92 8.78 -5.09
N SER A 85 2.61 8.90 -6.36
CA SER A 85 3.42 9.65 -7.32
C SER A 85 2.53 10.33 -8.38
N GLY A 86 3.15 11.17 -9.19
CA GLY A 86 2.48 11.82 -10.32
C GLY A 86 1.29 12.69 -9.93
N THR A 87 0.23 12.62 -10.71
CA THR A 87 -0.98 13.45 -10.53
C THR A 87 -1.71 13.17 -9.23
N ALA A 88 -1.68 11.93 -8.74
CA ALA A 88 -2.28 11.56 -7.45
C ALA A 88 -1.57 12.27 -6.30
N LEU A 89 -0.24 12.26 -6.29
CA LEU A 89 0.54 12.97 -5.28
C LEU A 89 0.31 14.48 -5.34
N ALA A 90 0.31 15.07 -6.55
CA ALA A 90 0.08 16.50 -6.73
C ALA A 90 -1.28 16.96 -6.16
N LYS A 91 -2.33 16.15 -6.33
CA LYS A 91 -3.65 16.41 -5.72
C LYS A 91 -3.61 16.37 -4.20
N ILE A 92 -2.91 15.41 -3.62
CA ILE A 92 -2.76 15.25 -2.17
C ILE A 92 -2.00 16.44 -1.57
N GLU A 93 -0.90 16.84 -2.20
CA GLU A 93 -0.09 17.98 -1.74
C GLU A 93 -0.87 19.30 -1.84
N LYS A 94 -1.62 19.50 -2.92
CA LYS A 94 -2.50 20.66 -3.06
C LYS A 94 -3.60 20.69 -1.98
N GLU A 95 -4.21 19.56 -1.67
CA GLU A 95 -5.19 19.45 -0.57
C GLU A 95 -4.54 19.83 0.76
N TRP A 96 -3.34 19.32 1.03
CA TRP A 96 -2.60 19.60 2.25
C TRP A 96 -2.30 21.11 2.41
N GLU A 97 -1.82 21.75 1.36
CA GLU A 97 -1.56 23.19 1.35
C GLU A 97 -2.83 24.01 1.59
N LEU A 98 -3.91 23.65 0.90
CA LEU A 98 -5.20 24.33 1.02
C LEU A 98 -5.75 24.22 2.45
N LEU A 99 -5.68 23.04 3.06
CA LEU A 99 -6.11 22.81 4.43
C LEU A 99 -5.29 23.61 5.45
N GLY A 100 -4.02 23.84 5.16
CA GLY A 100 -3.17 24.71 5.98
C GLY A 100 -3.56 26.18 5.91
N LYS A 101 -4.10 26.63 4.77
CA LYS A 101 -4.48 28.03 4.55
C LYS A 101 -5.88 28.36 5.08
N ILE A 102 -6.85 27.46 4.91
CA ILE A 102 -8.27 27.75 5.17
C ILE A 102 -8.87 26.91 6.30
N GLY A 103 -8.23 25.83 6.70
CA GLY A 103 -8.79 24.84 7.59
C GLY A 103 -8.72 25.14 9.10
N GLY A 104 -8.12 26.25 9.51
CA GLY A 104 -7.91 26.56 10.92
C GLY A 104 -7.10 25.50 11.66
N VAL A 105 -7.21 25.48 12.99
CA VAL A 105 -6.44 24.56 13.87
C VAL A 105 -6.71 23.08 13.56
N ASN A 106 -7.91 22.74 13.11
CA ASN A 106 -8.32 21.36 12.85
C ASN A 106 -8.35 20.99 11.36
N GLY A 107 -7.97 21.89 10.46
CA GLY A 107 -8.08 21.66 9.02
C GLY A 107 -7.32 20.45 8.53
N ARG A 108 -6.12 20.22 9.05
CA ARG A 108 -5.27 19.06 8.72
C ARG A 108 -5.59 17.81 9.54
N GLY A 109 -6.36 17.92 10.61
CA GLY A 109 -6.67 16.80 11.50
C GLY A 109 -7.39 15.65 10.79
N ARG A 110 -8.40 15.95 9.98
CA ARG A 110 -9.13 14.96 9.18
C ARG A 110 -8.24 14.30 8.11
N PHE A 111 -7.40 15.09 7.48
CA PHE A 111 -6.42 14.61 6.52
C PHE A 111 -5.46 13.61 7.19
N ARG A 112 -4.84 14.01 8.30
CA ARG A 112 -3.95 13.14 9.07
C ARG A 112 -4.63 11.84 9.47
N LYS A 113 -5.82 11.91 10.05
CA LYS A 113 -6.60 10.73 10.50
C LYS A 113 -6.89 9.76 9.35
N ARG A 114 -7.19 10.27 8.16
CA ARG A 114 -7.46 9.46 6.96
C ARG A 114 -6.27 8.57 6.59
N TYR A 115 -5.05 9.07 6.71
CA TYR A 115 -3.84 8.31 6.40
C TYR A 115 -3.35 7.48 7.59
N LEU A 116 -3.36 8.03 8.80
CA LEU A 116 -2.87 7.33 9.99
C LEU A 116 -3.64 6.04 10.30
N ARG A 117 -4.94 6.00 10.03
CA ARG A 117 -5.74 4.78 10.22
C ARG A 117 -5.30 3.59 9.34
N ARG A 118 -4.51 3.86 8.30
CA ARG A 118 -3.97 2.85 7.37
C ARG A 118 -2.55 2.40 7.73
N MET A 119 -2.01 2.92 8.81
CA MET A 119 -0.66 2.64 9.29
C MET A 119 -0.70 1.71 10.50
N TRP A 120 0.41 1.08 10.81
CA TRP A 120 0.57 0.14 11.95
C TRP A 120 -0.48 -0.99 11.96
N SER A 121 -0.86 -1.45 10.79
CA SER A 121 -1.85 -2.52 10.64
C SER A 121 -1.42 -3.48 9.54
N ALA A 122 -1.24 -4.76 9.90
CA ALA A 122 -0.94 -5.81 8.94
C ALA A 122 -2.07 -6.00 7.91
N SER A 123 -3.32 -5.84 8.33
CA SER A 123 -4.48 -5.93 7.44
C SER A 123 -4.53 -4.79 6.42
N GLU A 124 -4.32 -3.55 6.86
CA GLU A 124 -4.29 -2.38 5.96
C GLU A 124 -3.06 -2.41 5.06
N PHE A 125 -1.91 -2.86 5.56
CA PHE A 125 -0.72 -3.10 4.76
C PHE A 125 -1.01 -4.06 3.60
N MET A 126 -1.58 -5.23 3.89
CA MET A 126 -1.89 -6.23 2.88
C MET A 126 -2.93 -5.72 1.88
N LYS A 127 -3.97 -5.04 2.35
CA LYS A 127 -4.99 -4.42 1.51
C LYS A 127 -4.38 -3.40 0.54
N THR A 128 -3.56 -2.49 1.04
CA THR A 128 -2.89 -1.46 0.24
C THR A 128 -1.95 -2.10 -0.79
N LEU A 129 -1.16 -3.09 -0.38
CA LEU A 129 -0.24 -3.82 -1.27
C LEU A 129 -0.99 -4.47 -2.43
N LYS A 130 -2.05 -5.19 -2.15
CA LYS A 130 -2.86 -5.88 -3.17
C LYS A 130 -3.54 -4.90 -4.11
N GLN A 131 -4.16 -3.84 -3.59
CA GLN A 131 -4.83 -2.82 -4.39
C GLN A 131 -3.86 -2.09 -5.32
N THR A 132 -2.74 -1.63 -4.80
CA THR A 132 -1.76 -0.88 -5.61
C THR A 132 -1.07 -1.76 -6.64
N ALA A 133 -0.80 -3.02 -6.32
CA ALA A 133 -0.24 -3.98 -7.26
C ALA A 133 -1.21 -4.28 -8.42
N THR A 134 -2.48 -4.50 -8.12
CA THR A 134 -3.53 -4.77 -9.12
C THR A 134 -3.74 -3.57 -10.03
N MET A 135 -3.82 -2.36 -9.49
CA MET A 135 -3.97 -1.13 -10.28
C MET A 135 -2.79 -0.91 -11.23
N SER A 136 -1.58 -1.12 -10.76
CA SER A 136 -0.36 -1.00 -11.58
C SER A 136 -0.33 -2.02 -12.71
N TYR A 137 -0.68 -3.25 -12.45
CA TYR A 137 -0.76 -4.32 -13.45
C TYR A 137 -1.82 -4.04 -14.52
N ASN A 138 -3.03 -3.66 -14.11
CA ASN A 138 -4.12 -3.34 -15.03
C ASN A 138 -3.81 -2.12 -15.88
N GLY A 139 -3.18 -1.09 -15.32
CA GLY A 139 -2.77 0.10 -16.04
C GLY A 139 -1.80 -0.21 -17.19
N ARG A 140 -0.84 -1.10 -16.97
CA ARG A 140 0.10 -1.53 -18.02
C ARG A 140 -0.59 -2.32 -19.14
N ARG A 141 -1.53 -3.19 -18.82
CA ARG A 141 -2.29 -3.96 -19.82
C ARG A 141 -3.14 -3.09 -20.74
N VAL A 142 -3.72 -2.03 -20.21
CA VAL A 142 -4.48 -1.07 -21.01
C VAL A 142 -3.58 -0.34 -22.02
N HIS A 143 -2.33 -0.06 -21.64
CA HIS A 143 -1.37 0.62 -22.55
C HIS A 143 -0.79 -0.29 -23.63
N THR A 144 -0.75 -1.59 -23.44
CA THR A 144 -0.22 -2.52 -24.43
C THR A 144 -1.22 -2.93 -25.51
N GLY A 145 -2.45 -2.46 -25.46
CA GLY A 145 -3.45 -2.62 -26.51
C GLY A 145 -3.84 -4.06 -26.86
N THR A 146 -3.28 -5.03 -26.20
CA THR A 146 -3.56 -6.44 -26.39
C THR A 146 -4.53 -6.94 -25.35
N ASP A 147 -5.63 -7.45 -25.79
CA ASP A 147 -6.68 -8.17 -25.06
C ASP A 147 -7.77 -7.34 -24.43
N ARG A 148 -8.52 -6.67 -25.27
CA ARG A 148 -9.84 -6.21 -24.87
C ARG A 148 -10.98 -7.13 -25.26
N LYS A 149 -10.72 -8.28 -25.82
CA LYS A 149 -11.80 -9.05 -26.44
C LYS A 149 -11.77 -10.52 -26.23
N SER A 150 -11.56 -10.93 -25.04
CA SER A 150 -12.03 -12.26 -24.67
C SER A 150 -13.14 -12.11 -23.64
N VAL A 151 -14.11 -11.27 -23.95
CA VAL A 151 -15.37 -11.28 -23.23
C VAL A 151 -16.42 -11.70 -24.21
N VAL A 152 -16.63 -12.92 -24.20
CA VAL A 152 -17.93 -13.46 -24.49
C VAL A 152 -18.34 -14.32 -23.34
#